data_06dd446e60999f0e923272cc2c89ab77
#
_entry.id   06dd446e60999f0e923272cc2c89ab77
#
_cell.length_a   1.000
_cell.length_b   1.000
_cell.length_c   1.000
_cell.angle_alpha   90.00
_cell.angle_beta   90.00
_cell.angle_gamma   90.00
#
_symmetry.space_group_name_H-M   'P 1'
#
loop_
_entity.id
_entity.type
_entity.pdbx_description
1 polymer ?
#
loop_
_entity_poly.entity_id
_entity_poly.type
_entity_poly.pdbx_seq_one_letter_code
_entity_poly.pdbx_strand_id
1 'polypeptide(L)'
;MAPIVPPEYRVNLFADNLDHARWLAVAETGEVFLAEPRAGKVTLLVDSDGDGRADRRSTFASGLDSPHGLALHGNHVYVADLEGVWRYPWRPGQRQALGEGTRITPPGAFGDSGGHWTRNIAIAPDGKRFYVAIGSAGNIGEEPAPRATVKAFDIDGSGGRVFASGLRNPVGIAFHPDTGTLYTVVNERDGLGDGLVPDYMAALEDGAFYGWPYAYIGPNPQPGYADRRPDLVQRTRVPDVLFESHSAPMALLFAKGGQFPADWQDDAFVAFRGSWNAAVPTGYKIVRVPFENGKPLGWYENFVTGFRLDEPGRRTTARVWGRPVGMALAKDGSLLIAADVDHSIWRISRRGP
;
A
#
# COMPACT_ATOMS: atom_id res chain seq x y z
N MET A 1 -15.77 2.45 -18.56
CA MET A 1 -14.43 3.06 -18.72
C MET A 1 -13.41 2.04 -18.30
N ALA A 2 -12.17 2.12 -18.76
CA ALA A 2 -11.09 1.20 -18.39
C ALA A 2 -9.77 1.99 -18.25
N PRO A 3 -8.82 1.49 -17.45
CA PRO A 3 -7.48 2.06 -17.39
C PRO A 3 -6.78 2.05 -18.76
N ILE A 4 -5.85 2.95 -18.96
CA ILE A 4 -4.99 3.04 -20.16
C ILE A 4 -3.62 2.45 -19.79
N VAL A 5 -3.14 1.52 -20.59
CA VAL A 5 -1.88 0.80 -20.42
C VAL A 5 -1.03 0.90 -21.70
N PRO A 6 0.27 0.62 -21.64
CA PRO A 6 1.11 0.47 -22.85
C PRO A 6 0.54 -0.57 -23.81
N PRO A 7 0.78 -0.42 -25.14
CA PRO A 7 0.12 -1.22 -26.18
C PRO A 7 0.39 -2.73 -26.10
N GLU A 8 1.50 -3.16 -25.49
CA GLU A 8 1.86 -4.56 -25.24
C GLU A 8 1.04 -5.22 -24.13
N TYR A 9 0.20 -4.45 -23.41
CA TYR A 9 -0.68 -4.96 -22.38
C TYR A 9 -2.15 -4.88 -22.81
N ARG A 10 -2.97 -5.68 -22.17
CA ARG A 10 -4.43 -5.63 -22.25
C ARG A 10 -5.03 -5.43 -20.86
N VAL A 11 -6.20 -4.81 -20.84
CA VAL A 11 -6.96 -4.54 -19.62
C VAL A 11 -8.26 -5.33 -19.69
N ASN A 12 -8.62 -6.01 -18.64
CA ASN A 12 -9.96 -6.57 -18.45
C ASN A 12 -10.44 -6.36 -17.01
N LEU A 13 -11.74 -6.35 -16.84
CA LEU A 13 -12.36 -6.26 -15.52
C LEU A 13 -12.26 -7.64 -14.86
N PHE A 14 -11.59 -7.72 -13.71
CA PHE A 14 -11.48 -8.96 -12.92
C PHE A 14 -12.68 -9.16 -12.00
N ALA A 15 -13.11 -8.11 -11.30
CA ALA A 15 -14.32 -8.13 -10.46
C ALA A 15 -14.92 -6.73 -10.34
N ASP A 16 -16.23 -6.64 -10.15
CA ASP A 16 -16.99 -5.41 -9.94
C ASP A 16 -18.01 -5.55 -8.82
N ASN A 17 -18.78 -4.49 -8.56
CA ASN A 17 -19.80 -4.45 -7.50
C ASN A 17 -19.23 -4.86 -6.13
N LEU A 18 -18.04 -4.34 -5.81
CA LEU A 18 -17.33 -4.54 -4.55
C LEU A 18 -17.68 -3.40 -3.58
N ASP A 19 -17.53 -3.63 -2.28
CA ASP A 19 -17.79 -2.59 -1.30
C ASP A 19 -16.49 -1.88 -0.88
N HIS A 20 -16.11 -0.82 -1.63
CA HIS A 20 -14.91 -0.05 -1.37
C HIS A 20 -13.63 -0.91 -1.42
N ALA A 21 -13.36 -1.50 -2.60
CA ALA A 21 -12.19 -2.33 -2.83
C ALA A 21 -10.89 -1.61 -2.45
N ARG A 22 -10.10 -2.19 -1.54
CA ARG A 22 -8.90 -1.51 -1.03
C ARG A 22 -7.62 -2.30 -1.21
N TRP A 23 -7.45 -3.40 -0.53
CA TRP A 23 -6.18 -4.13 -0.53
C TRP A 23 -6.36 -5.55 -1.03
N LEU A 24 -5.33 -6.06 -1.69
CA LEU A 24 -5.34 -7.38 -2.31
C LEU A 24 -4.19 -8.23 -1.75
N ALA A 25 -4.46 -9.52 -1.59
CA ALA A 25 -3.46 -10.55 -1.43
C ALA A 25 -3.86 -11.76 -2.27
N VAL A 26 -2.90 -12.41 -2.93
CA VAL A 26 -3.17 -13.55 -3.81
C VAL A 26 -2.45 -14.77 -3.29
N ALA A 27 -3.17 -15.87 -3.16
CA ALA A 27 -2.60 -17.16 -2.80
C ALA A 27 -1.86 -17.79 -3.99
N GLU A 28 -0.87 -18.62 -3.71
CA GLU A 28 -0.13 -19.36 -4.75
C GLU A 28 -1.06 -20.23 -5.63
N THR A 29 -2.19 -20.63 -5.11
CA THR A 29 -3.22 -21.40 -5.81
C THR A 29 -4.15 -20.54 -6.67
N GLY A 30 -4.11 -19.20 -6.52
CA GLY A 30 -4.80 -18.23 -7.36
C GLY A 30 -6.00 -17.53 -6.72
N GLU A 31 -6.40 -17.90 -5.51
CA GLU A 31 -7.46 -17.21 -4.77
C GLU A 31 -7.01 -15.78 -4.42
N VAL A 32 -7.91 -14.82 -4.64
CA VAL A 32 -7.68 -13.39 -4.39
C VAL A 32 -8.46 -12.95 -3.17
N PHE A 33 -7.76 -12.51 -2.14
CA PHE A 33 -8.35 -11.90 -0.94
C PHE A 33 -8.44 -10.40 -1.13
N LEU A 34 -9.61 -9.84 -0.86
CA LEU A 34 -9.90 -8.42 -0.97
C LEU A 34 -10.34 -7.87 0.38
N ALA A 35 -9.66 -6.86 0.89
CA ALA A 35 -10.13 -6.07 2.03
C ALA A 35 -11.18 -5.06 1.57
N GLU A 36 -12.36 -5.11 2.21
CA GLU A 36 -13.49 -4.19 2.00
C GLU A 36 -13.81 -3.46 3.31
N PRO A 37 -13.09 -2.36 3.62
CA PRO A 37 -13.13 -1.72 4.94
C PRO A 37 -14.49 -1.16 5.33
N ARG A 38 -15.28 -0.63 4.38
CA ARG A 38 -16.63 -0.12 4.69
C ARG A 38 -17.61 -1.21 5.10
N ALA A 39 -17.43 -2.41 4.53
CA ALA A 39 -18.23 -3.58 4.90
C ALA A 39 -17.65 -4.34 6.10
N GLY A 40 -16.50 -3.94 6.63
CA GLY A 40 -15.84 -4.64 7.74
C GLY A 40 -15.52 -6.10 7.44
N LYS A 41 -15.15 -6.43 6.19
CA LYS A 41 -14.96 -7.81 5.76
C LYS A 41 -13.76 -8.00 4.85
N VAL A 42 -13.36 -9.25 4.71
CA VAL A 42 -12.49 -9.75 3.65
C VAL A 42 -13.30 -10.66 2.73
N THR A 43 -13.26 -10.35 1.44
CA THR A 43 -13.92 -11.16 0.39
C THR A 43 -12.89 -12.04 -0.30
N LEU A 44 -13.26 -13.28 -0.58
CA LEU A 44 -12.48 -14.22 -1.39
C LEU A 44 -13.09 -14.28 -2.80
N LEU A 45 -12.25 -14.05 -3.80
CA LEU A 45 -12.58 -14.08 -5.22
C LEU A 45 -11.79 -15.20 -5.90
N VAL A 46 -12.42 -15.92 -6.80
CA VAL A 46 -11.79 -17.01 -7.55
C VAL A 46 -12.18 -16.90 -9.02
N ASP A 47 -11.18 -16.95 -9.89
CA ASP A 47 -11.31 -17.19 -11.32
C ASP A 47 -11.15 -18.70 -11.53
N SER A 48 -12.29 -19.43 -11.67
CA SER A 48 -12.24 -20.90 -11.67
C SER A 48 -12.12 -21.51 -13.06
N ASP A 49 -12.37 -20.73 -14.12
CA ASP A 49 -12.28 -21.17 -15.50
C ASP A 49 -11.06 -20.58 -16.25
N GLY A 50 -10.32 -19.65 -15.61
CA GLY A 50 -9.09 -19.10 -16.12
C GLY A 50 -9.28 -18.02 -17.19
N ASP A 51 -10.47 -17.43 -17.30
CA ASP A 51 -10.77 -16.39 -18.30
C ASP A 51 -10.22 -15.01 -17.91
N GLY A 52 -9.72 -14.88 -16.68
CA GLY A 52 -9.18 -13.65 -16.10
C GLY A 52 -10.23 -12.78 -15.45
N ARG A 53 -11.39 -13.35 -15.10
CA ARG A 53 -12.47 -12.73 -14.35
C ARG A 53 -12.90 -13.64 -13.20
N ALA A 54 -13.14 -13.06 -12.04
CA ALA A 54 -13.64 -13.82 -10.90
C ALA A 54 -15.10 -14.22 -11.13
N ASP A 55 -15.36 -15.53 -11.21
CA ASP A 55 -16.69 -16.14 -11.36
C ASP A 55 -17.27 -16.61 -10.02
N ARG A 56 -16.46 -16.65 -8.95
CA ARG A 56 -16.89 -17.03 -7.61
C ARG A 56 -16.48 -15.97 -6.59
N ARG A 57 -17.43 -15.70 -5.68
CA ARG A 57 -17.25 -14.74 -4.59
C ARG A 57 -17.83 -15.32 -3.31
N SER A 58 -17.08 -15.17 -2.19
CA SER A 58 -17.56 -15.53 -0.86
C SER A 58 -16.99 -14.58 0.21
N THR A 59 -17.68 -14.41 1.33
CA THR A 59 -17.11 -13.71 2.48
C THR A 59 -16.13 -14.65 3.18
N PHE A 60 -14.86 -14.23 3.25
CA PHE A 60 -13.81 -14.97 3.95
C PHE A 60 -13.87 -14.73 5.46
N ALA A 61 -13.93 -13.48 5.88
CA ALA A 61 -14.04 -13.05 7.26
C ALA A 61 -14.87 -11.76 7.35
N SER A 62 -15.53 -11.51 8.47
CA SER A 62 -16.38 -10.34 8.72
C SER A 62 -16.28 -9.90 10.18
N GLY A 63 -16.87 -8.74 10.52
CA GLY A 63 -16.84 -8.19 11.86
C GLY A 63 -15.52 -7.50 12.21
N LEU A 64 -14.75 -7.08 11.18
CA LEU A 64 -13.48 -6.37 11.30
C LEU A 64 -13.71 -4.86 11.34
N ASP A 65 -12.85 -4.14 12.04
CA ASP A 65 -12.89 -2.67 12.05
C ASP A 65 -12.00 -2.07 10.96
N SER A 66 -12.63 -1.74 9.83
CA SER A 66 -11.94 -1.10 8.69
C SER A 66 -10.70 -1.89 8.21
N PRO A 67 -10.83 -3.19 7.86
CA PRO A 67 -9.70 -4.02 7.44
C PRO A 67 -9.00 -3.41 6.23
N HIS A 68 -7.66 -3.41 6.24
CA HIS A 68 -6.87 -2.87 5.15
C HIS A 68 -5.75 -3.79 4.72
N GLY A 69 -4.79 -4.08 5.61
CA GLY A 69 -3.63 -4.90 5.27
C GLY A 69 -3.97 -6.38 5.22
N LEU A 70 -3.49 -7.06 4.18
CA LEU A 70 -3.63 -8.50 3.99
C LEU A 70 -2.27 -9.12 3.69
N ALA A 71 -1.96 -10.25 4.33
CA ALA A 71 -0.80 -11.06 4.01
C ALA A 71 -1.12 -12.55 4.19
N LEU A 72 -0.43 -13.39 3.41
CA LEU A 72 -0.55 -14.85 3.50
C LEU A 72 0.78 -15.42 3.98
N HIS A 73 0.72 -16.34 4.95
CA HIS A 73 1.91 -17.07 5.38
C HIS A 73 1.52 -18.43 5.97
N GLY A 74 2.18 -19.47 5.50
CA GLY A 74 1.84 -20.85 5.85
C GLY A 74 0.36 -21.15 5.55
N ASN A 75 -0.35 -21.70 6.51
CA ASN A 75 -1.77 -22.01 6.40
C ASN A 75 -2.67 -20.91 7.03
N HIS A 76 -2.27 -19.64 6.89
CA HIS A 76 -2.99 -18.53 7.52
C HIS A 76 -3.10 -17.31 6.61
N VAL A 77 -4.21 -16.60 6.77
CA VAL A 77 -4.41 -15.24 6.29
C VAL A 77 -4.28 -14.28 7.48
N TYR A 78 -3.43 -13.28 7.33
CA TYR A 78 -3.24 -12.20 8.30
C TYR A 78 -4.00 -10.98 7.80
N VAL A 79 -4.85 -10.42 8.65
CA VAL A 79 -5.65 -9.23 8.36
C VAL A 79 -5.32 -8.15 9.37
N ALA A 80 -4.82 -7.01 8.90
CA ALA A 80 -4.61 -5.84 9.74
C ALA A 80 -5.80 -4.89 9.60
N ASP A 81 -6.42 -4.56 10.74
CA ASP A 81 -7.50 -3.60 10.88
C ASP A 81 -7.13 -2.52 11.91
N LEU A 82 -8.07 -1.68 12.33
CA LEU A 82 -7.79 -0.61 13.31
C LEU A 82 -7.49 -1.14 14.70
N GLU A 83 -7.96 -2.33 15.05
CA GLU A 83 -7.75 -2.91 16.38
C GLU A 83 -6.44 -3.71 16.51
N GLY A 84 -5.95 -4.28 15.40
CA GLY A 84 -4.75 -5.12 15.45
C GLY A 84 -4.54 -5.98 14.22
N VAL A 85 -3.73 -7.04 14.37
CA VAL A 85 -3.58 -8.09 13.37
C VAL A 85 -4.34 -9.33 13.83
N TRP A 86 -5.22 -9.77 12.95
CA TRP A 86 -5.99 -10.99 13.08
C TRP A 86 -5.39 -12.10 12.24
N ARG A 87 -5.27 -13.30 12.76
CA ARG A 87 -4.78 -14.48 12.07
C ARG A 87 -5.91 -15.49 11.91
N TYR A 88 -6.24 -15.82 10.67
CA TYR A 88 -7.28 -16.77 10.29
C TYR A 88 -6.67 -18.03 9.72
N PRO A 89 -6.99 -19.24 10.23
CA PRO A 89 -6.58 -20.47 9.59
C PRO A 89 -7.28 -20.63 8.24
N TRP A 90 -6.50 -20.96 7.22
CA TRP A 90 -7.01 -21.16 5.86
C TRP A 90 -6.12 -22.15 5.08
N ARG A 91 -6.72 -22.85 4.15
CA ARG A 91 -6.03 -23.73 3.19
C ARG A 91 -6.57 -23.51 1.79
N PRO A 92 -5.74 -23.73 0.74
CA PRO A 92 -6.18 -23.66 -0.66
C PRO A 92 -7.49 -24.40 -0.95
N GLY A 93 -8.34 -23.79 -1.76
CA GLY A 93 -9.67 -24.33 -2.10
C GLY A 93 -10.78 -24.04 -1.09
N GLN A 94 -10.50 -23.49 0.07
CA GLN A 94 -11.51 -23.13 1.06
C GLN A 94 -12.08 -21.75 0.76
N ARG A 95 -13.40 -21.62 0.83
CA ARG A 95 -14.14 -20.40 0.48
C ARG A 95 -14.35 -19.44 1.65
N GLN A 96 -14.04 -19.86 2.86
CA GLN A 96 -14.14 -19.09 4.09
C GLN A 96 -13.05 -19.51 5.06
N ALA A 97 -12.80 -18.75 6.10
CA ALA A 97 -11.89 -19.11 7.15
C ALA A 97 -12.33 -20.44 7.82
N LEU A 98 -11.35 -21.23 8.27
CA LEU A 98 -11.59 -22.52 8.95
C LEU A 98 -12.08 -22.37 10.39
N GLY A 99 -12.19 -21.15 10.88
CA GLY A 99 -12.62 -20.81 12.23
C GLY A 99 -12.58 -19.30 12.44
N GLU A 100 -12.88 -18.89 13.65
CA GLU A 100 -12.78 -17.48 14.02
C GLU A 100 -11.33 -16.99 13.96
N GLY A 101 -11.15 -15.71 13.60
CA GLY A 101 -9.84 -15.05 13.63
C GLY A 101 -9.35 -14.86 15.06
N THR A 102 -8.09 -15.09 15.29
CA THR A 102 -7.42 -14.77 16.56
C THR A 102 -6.66 -13.47 16.42
N ARG A 103 -6.99 -12.46 17.23
CA ARG A 103 -6.15 -11.26 17.31
C ARG A 103 -4.83 -11.63 17.97
N ILE A 104 -3.75 -11.50 17.21
CA ILE A 104 -2.41 -11.88 17.67
C ILE A 104 -1.62 -10.73 18.30
N THR A 105 -1.94 -9.48 17.93
CA THR A 105 -1.30 -8.30 18.54
C THR A 105 -2.02 -7.89 19.83
N PRO A 106 -1.29 -7.33 20.82
CA PRO A 106 -1.90 -6.83 22.04
C PRO A 106 -2.93 -5.73 21.78
N PRO A 107 -3.94 -5.55 22.65
CA PRO A 107 -4.82 -4.38 22.61
C PRO A 107 -4.03 -3.06 22.62
N GLY A 108 -4.46 -2.09 21.80
CA GLY A 108 -3.79 -0.78 21.72
C GLY A 108 -2.44 -0.80 21.00
N ALA A 109 -2.04 -1.90 20.39
CA ALA A 109 -0.76 -2.02 19.68
C ALA A 109 -0.57 -0.99 18.56
N PHE A 110 -1.67 -0.46 17.99
CA PHE A 110 -1.68 0.50 16.89
C PHE A 110 -2.07 1.94 17.33
N GLY A 111 -2.27 2.17 18.63
CA GLY A 111 -2.76 3.44 19.16
C GLY A 111 -4.22 3.70 18.79
N ASP A 112 -4.64 4.96 18.94
CA ASP A 112 -6.01 5.36 18.63
C ASP A 112 -6.32 5.25 17.14
N SER A 113 -7.60 5.03 16.81
CA SER A 113 -8.07 4.81 15.42
C SER A 113 -8.21 6.10 14.60
N GLY A 114 -8.11 7.28 15.21
CA GLY A 114 -8.29 8.57 14.54
C GLY A 114 -7.24 8.88 13.45
N GLY A 115 -7.57 9.77 12.53
CA GLY A 115 -6.66 10.26 11.49
C GLY A 115 -6.43 9.26 10.35
N HIS A 116 -5.16 8.97 10.03
CA HIS A 116 -4.81 8.01 9.00
C HIS A 116 -5.13 6.59 9.46
N TRP A 117 -6.15 6.01 8.86
CA TRP A 117 -6.78 4.76 9.32
C TRP A 117 -6.17 3.49 8.70
N THR A 118 -5.38 3.59 7.63
CA THR A 118 -4.79 2.42 6.99
C THR A 118 -3.79 1.72 7.93
N ARG A 119 -3.86 0.40 7.97
CA ARG A 119 -2.92 -0.49 8.68
C ARG A 119 -2.48 -1.55 7.70
N ASN A 120 -1.35 -1.33 7.03
CA ASN A 120 -0.86 -2.29 6.06
C ASN A 120 0.20 -3.20 6.69
N ILE A 121 0.27 -4.44 6.21
CA ILE A 121 1.12 -5.49 6.76
C ILE A 121 2.04 -6.07 5.69
N ALA A 122 3.30 -6.33 6.05
CA ALA A 122 4.23 -7.13 5.26
C ALA A 122 4.91 -8.18 6.16
N ILE A 123 4.95 -9.43 5.70
CA ILE A 123 5.67 -10.51 6.39
C ILE A 123 7.09 -10.58 5.85
N ALA A 124 8.07 -10.69 6.74
CA ALA A 124 9.48 -10.83 6.36
C ALA A 124 9.70 -12.11 5.53
N PRO A 125 10.65 -12.11 4.58
CA PRO A 125 10.91 -13.27 3.73
C PRO A 125 11.27 -14.56 4.50
N ASP A 126 11.83 -14.43 5.69
CA ASP A 126 12.13 -15.56 6.57
C ASP A 126 10.92 -16.11 7.34
N GLY A 127 9.76 -15.48 7.21
CA GLY A 127 8.51 -15.84 7.88
C GLY A 127 8.47 -15.63 9.39
N LYS A 128 9.52 -15.03 9.98
CA LYS A 128 9.63 -14.93 11.44
C LYS A 128 9.01 -13.69 12.04
N ARG A 129 8.81 -12.66 11.22
CA ARG A 129 8.27 -11.36 11.64
C ARG A 129 7.29 -10.80 10.63
N PHE A 130 6.44 -9.92 11.13
CA PHE A 130 5.66 -9.03 10.27
C PHE A 130 5.82 -7.57 10.71
N TYR A 131 5.56 -6.67 9.78
CA TYR A 131 5.68 -5.24 9.95
C TYR A 131 4.35 -4.57 9.63
N VAL A 132 3.97 -3.57 10.42
CA VAL A 132 2.70 -2.84 10.25
C VAL A 132 3.00 -1.36 10.10
N ALA A 133 2.50 -0.78 9.01
CA ALA A 133 2.56 0.66 8.75
C ALA A 133 1.40 1.37 9.47
N ILE A 134 1.72 2.38 10.28
CA ILE A 134 0.75 3.09 11.12
C ILE A 134 0.92 4.60 10.89
N GLY A 135 -0.05 5.24 10.25
CA GLY A 135 -0.01 6.67 9.97
C GLY A 135 -0.30 7.56 11.20
N SER A 136 -0.04 8.85 11.08
CA SER A 136 -0.30 9.85 12.10
C SER A 136 -1.80 10.07 12.35
N ALA A 137 -2.14 10.66 13.50
CA ALA A 137 -3.50 11.08 13.79
C ALA A 137 -3.87 12.38 13.07
N GLY A 138 -2.90 13.26 12.84
CA GLY A 138 -3.11 14.56 12.22
C GLY A 138 -2.22 14.84 11.02
N ASN A 139 -2.40 16.03 10.44
CA ASN A 139 -1.57 16.51 9.34
C ASN A 139 -0.14 16.81 9.79
N ILE A 140 0.00 17.50 10.92
CA ILE A 140 1.29 17.86 11.52
C ILE A 140 1.09 18.02 13.03
N GLY A 141 2.00 17.46 13.83
CA GLY A 141 1.95 17.52 15.29
C GLY A 141 2.86 16.50 15.94
N GLU A 142 3.18 16.69 17.20
CA GLU A 142 3.88 15.69 18.01
C GLU A 142 2.86 14.66 18.49
N GLU A 143 3.11 13.40 18.18
CA GLU A 143 2.23 12.30 18.55
C GLU A 143 3.01 11.19 19.27
N PRO A 144 2.41 10.56 20.29
CA PRO A 144 3.06 9.41 20.91
C PRO A 144 3.13 8.21 19.96
N ALA A 145 4.17 7.39 20.12
CA ALA A 145 4.19 6.09 19.45
C ALA A 145 2.92 5.28 19.85
N PRO A 146 2.36 4.47 18.94
CA PRO A 146 2.96 3.98 17.71
C PRO A 146 2.59 4.78 16.44
N ARG A 147 2.01 5.97 16.59
CA ARG A 147 1.60 6.79 15.44
C ARG A 147 2.80 7.26 14.63
N ALA A 148 2.62 7.43 13.31
CA ALA A 148 3.65 7.87 12.36
C ALA A 148 4.89 6.95 12.36
N THR A 149 4.67 5.63 12.43
CA THR A 149 5.74 4.62 12.51
C THR A 149 5.47 3.39 11.64
N VAL A 150 6.50 2.59 11.44
CA VAL A 150 6.37 1.18 11.12
C VAL A 150 6.77 0.37 12.36
N LYS A 151 5.90 -0.54 12.80
CA LYS A 151 6.18 -1.46 13.90
C LYS A 151 6.54 -2.84 13.39
N ALA A 152 7.46 -3.50 14.08
CA ALA A 152 7.80 -4.90 13.89
C ALA A 152 7.20 -5.75 15.02
N PHE A 153 6.77 -6.97 14.68
CA PHE A 153 6.29 -8.00 15.61
C PHE A 153 6.87 -9.35 15.20
N ASP A 154 7.04 -10.25 16.15
CA ASP A 154 7.27 -11.64 15.83
C ASP A 154 6.01 -12.25 15.18
N ILE A 155 6.15 -13.35 14.42
CA ILE A 155 5.05 -13.89 13.60
C ILE A 155 3.82 -14.32 14.42
N ASP A 156 3.99 -14.56 15.72
CA ASP A 156 2.91 -14.86 16.66
C ASP A 156 2.23 -13.60 17.24
N GLY A 157 2.72 -12.41 16.91
CA GLY A 157 2.22 -11.10 17.36
C GLY A 157 2.89 -10.57 18.63
N SER A 158 3.81 -11.31 19.23
CA SER A 158 4.62 -10.87 20.36
C SER A 158 5.77 -9.94 19.94
N GLY A 159 6.56 -9.43 20.87
CA GLY A 159 7.79 -8.67 20.60
C GLY A 159 7.58 -7.32 19.93
N GLY A 160 6.37 -6.74 20.00
CA GLY A 160 6.01 -5.51 19.32
C GLY A 160 6.89 -4.31 19.68
N ARG A 161 7.58 -3.72 18.69
CA ARG A 161 8.43 -2.54 18.84
C ARG A 161 8.35 -1.60 17.64
N VAL A 162 8.70 -0.33 17.84
CA VAL A 162 8.88 0.60 16.72
C VAL A 162 10.12 0.17 15.95
N PHE A 163 9.96 -0.02 14.63
CA PHE A 163 11.06 -0.33 13.72
C PHE A 163 11.61 0.94 13.07
N ALA A 164 10.71 1.81 12.55
CA ALA A 164 11.07 3.09 11.94
C ALA A 164 10.04 4.14 12.36
N SER A 165 10.45 5.41 12.45
CA SER A 165 9.61 6.51 12.93
C SER A 165 9.76 7.76 12.08
N GLY A 166 8.88 8.77 12.33
CA GLY A 166 8.88 10.00 11.54
C GLY A 166 8.30 9.82 10.14
N LEU A 167 7.44 8.84 9.95
CA LEU A 167 6.74 8.50 8.71
C LEU A 167 5.30 9.00 8.83
N ARG A 168 4.97 10.18 8.27
CA ARG A 168 3.64 10.78 8.50
C ARG A 168 2.49 9.82 8.23
N ASN A 169 2.39 9.30 7.04
CA ASN A 169 1.40 8.28 6.68
C ASN A 169 2.01 7.23 5.77
N PRO A 170 2.76 6.26 6.33
CA PRO A 170 3.23 5.11 5.58
C PRO A 170 2.02 4.24 5.24
N VAL A 171 1.88 3.84 3.97
CA VAL A 171 0.75 3.02 3.52
C VAL A 171 1.23 1.74 2.86
N GLY A 172 1.75 1.81 1.64
CA GLY A 172 2.31 0.67 0.95
C GLY A 172 3.61 0.24 1.63
N ILE A 173 3.71 -1.03 1.98
CA ILE A 173 4.91 -1.61 2.60
C ILE A 173 5.18 -2.97 1.96
N ALA A 174 6.41 -3.20 1.49
CA ALA A 174 6.79 -4.44 0.83
C ALA A 174 8.29 -4.72 0.98
N PHE A 175 8.65 -5.99 1.02
CA PHE A 175 10.03 -6.41 0.96
C PHE A 175 10.50 -6.54 -0.49
N HIS A 176 11.67 -6.00 -0.78
CA HIS A 176 12.36 -6.29 -2.04
C HIS A 176 12.68 -7.78 -2.12
N PRO A 177 12.26 -8.49 -3.19
CA PRO A 177 12.26 -9.95 -3.22
C PRO A 177 13.66 -10.59 -3.19
N ASP A 178 14.68 -9.88 -3.66
CA ASP A 178 16.05 -10.41 -3.72
C ASP A 178 16.95 -9.95 -2.58
N THR A 179 16.78 -8.69 -2.13
CA THR A 179 17.64 -8.13 -1.08
C THR A 179 17.05 -8.29 0.32
N GLY A 180 15.74 -8.53 0.43
CA GLY A 180 15.02 -8.53 1.71
C GLY A 180 14.94 -7.14 2.37
N THR A 181 15.25 -6.06 1.66
CA THR A 181 15.10 -4.69 2.15
C THR A 181 13.63 -4.33 2.22
N LEU A 182 13.19 -3.81 3.36
CA LEU A 182 11.82 -3.34 3.54
C LEU A 182 11.69 -1.93 3.00
N TYR A 183 10.75 -1.70 2.09
CA TYR A 183 10.40 -0.38 1.55
C TYR A 183 9.00 0.04 1.96
N THR A 184 8.76 1.35 2.05
CA THR A 184 7.44 1.93 2.23
C THR A 184 7.23 3.12 1.31
N VAL A 185 5.96 3.44 1.02
CA VAL A 185 5.55 4.70 0.41
C VAL A 185 4.79 5.53 1.43
N VAL A 186 5.07 6.82 1.45
CA VAL A 186 4.57 7.74 2.49
C VAL A 186 3.84 8.92 1.86
N ASN A 187 2.65 9.20 2.40
CA ASN A 187 1.92 10.42 2.10
C ASN A 187 2.34 11.50 3.08
N GLU A 188 2.95 12.57 2.56
CA GLU A 188 3.46 13.68 3.34
C GLU A 188 2.41 14.74 3.68
N ARG A 189 2.83 15.73 4.49
CA ARG A 189 1.94 16.75 5.02
C ARG A 189 1.43 17.72 3.97
N ASP A 190 0.23 18.21 4.22
CA ASP A 190 -0.38 19.32 3.50
C ASP A 190 -0.05 20.69 4.13
N GLY A 191 -0.33 21.77 3.41
CA GLY A 191 -0.31 23.14 3.93
C GLY A 191 1.00 23.88 3.73
N LEU A 192 1.92 23.39 2.87
CA LEU A 192 3.11 24.12 2.41
C LEU A 192 3.04 24.46 0.91
N GLY A 193 1.83 24.42 0.32
CA GLY A 193 1.59 24.69 -1.11
C GLY A 193 1.58 23.43 -1.95
N ASP A 194 1.37 23.59 -3.26
CA ASP A 194 1.22 22.47 -4.20
C ASP A 194 2.52 21.70 -4.49
N GLY A 195 3.67 22.30 -4.25
CA GLY A 195 4.98 21.69 -4.51
C GLY A 195 5.67 21.08 -3.28
N LEU A 196 5.10 21.27 -2.07
CA LEU A 196 5.64 20.77 -0.81
C LEU A 196 4.53 20.20 0.09
N VAL A 197 4.77 19.05 0.75
CA VAL A 197 5.98 18.23 0.72
C VAL A 197 5.77 17.11 -0.29
N PRO A 198 6.76 16.75 -1.12
CA PRO A 198 6.68 15.57 -1.96
C PRO A 198 6.33 14.32 -1.15
N ASP A 199 5.40 13.52 -1.66
CA ASP A 199 5.26 12.13 -1.23
C ASP A 199 6.52 11.34 -1.62
N TYR A 200 6.77 10.19 -1.02
CA TYR A 200 8.03 9.51 -1.30
C TYR A 200 7.99 7.99 -1.12
N MET A 201 9.01 7.32 -1.63
CA MET A 201 9.38 5.94 -1.30
C MET A 201 10.73 5.93 -0.56
N ALA A 202 10.85 5.08 0.45
CA ALA A 202 12.11 4.91 1.19
C ALA A 202 12.32 3.47 1.63
N ALA A 203 13.58 3.04 1.59
CA ALA A 203 14.07 1.88 2.31
C ALA A 203 14.01 2.14 3.81
N LEU A 204 13.52 1.18 4.58
CA LEU A 204 13.39 1.30 6.02
C LEU A 204 14.55 0.61 6.75
N GLU A 205 15.17 1.34 7.66
CA GLU A 205 16.23 0.85 8.52
C GLU A 205 15.75 0.81 9.99
N ASP A 206 16.22 -0.19 10.74
CA ASP A 206 15.88 -0.35 12.15
C ASP A 206 16.38 0.83 12.98
N GLY A 207 15.48 1.46 13.75
CA GLY A 207 15.75 2.64 14.57
C GLY A 207 15.88 3.95 13.79
N ALA A 208 15.67 3.96 12.46
CA ALA A 208 15.77 5.17 11.66
C ALA A 208 14.59 6.12 11.85
N PHE A 209 14.87 7.41 11.59
CA PHE A 209 13.90 8.50 11.65
C PHE A 209 13.78 9.18 10.28
N TYR A 210 12.55 9.39 9.79
CA TYR A 210 12.26 9.88 8.44
C TYR A 210 11.71 11.31 8.37
N GLY A 211 11.68 12.02 9.51
CA GLY A 211 11.54 13.48 9.56
C GLY A 211 10.29 13.98 10.27
N TRP A 212 9.11 13.48 9.91
CA TRP A 212 7.87 14.01 10.49
C TRP A 212 7.80 13.86 12.03
N PRO A 213 7.39 14.89 12.79
CA PRO A 213 6.93 16.22 12.37
C PRO A 213 8.03 17.29 12.35
N TYR A 214 9.30 16.97 12.51
CA TYR A 214 10.39 17.92 12.73
C TYR A 214 11.17 18.31 11.49
N ALA A 215 11.17 17.44 10.47
CA ALA A 215 11.88 17.64 9.21
C ALA A 215 11.12 16.96 8.05
N TYR A 216 11.52 17.24 6.80
CA TYR A 216 11.02 16.62 5.58
C TYR A 216 12.12 16.48 4.53
N ILE A 217 12.07 15.44 3.69
CA ILE A 217 13.02 15.16 2.60
C ILE A 217 14.48 15.21 3.10
N GLY A 218 14.79 14.49 4.18
CA GLY A 218 16.08 14.59 4.87
C GLY A 218 16.07 15.72 5.91
N PRO A 219 17.23 16.33 6.23
CA PRO A 219 17.36 17.27 7.33
C PRO A 219 16.86 18.69 7.01
N ASN A 220 15.80 18.82 6.21
CA ASN A 220 15.17 20.11 5.95
C ASN A 220 14.23 20.47 7.11
N PRO A 221 14.45 21.61 7.80
CA PRO A 221 13.68 21.97 8.99
C PRO A 221 12.20 22.18 8.72
N GLN A 222 11.33 21.50 9.48
CA GLN A 222 9.88 21.70 9.42
C GLN A 222 9.50 23.02 10.12
N PRO A 223 8.82 23.95 9.44
CA PRO A 223 8.36 25.19 10.03
C PRO A 223 7.53 24.96 11.30
N GLY A 224 7.90 25.64 12.41
CA GLY A 224 7.20 25.58 13.70
C GLY A 224 7.47 24.33 14.54
N TYR A 225 8.26 23.37 14.05
CA TYR A 225 8.57 22.12 14.78
C TYR A 225 10.05 21.81 14.88
N ALA A 226 10.87 22.23 13.94
CA ALA A 226 12.28 21.83 13.85
C ALA A 226 13.09 22.17 15.12
N ASP A 227 12.85 23.33 15.70
CA ASP A 227 13.59 23.83 16.89
C ASP A 227 13.30 23.00 18.15
N ARG A 228 12.24 22.19 18.15
CA ARG A 228 11.88 21.35 19.30
C ARG A 228 12.78 20.12 19.41
N ARG A 229 13.24 19.59 18.28
CA ARG A 229 14.09 18.39 18.20
C ARG A 229 15.15 18.51 17.10
N PRO A 230 16.11 19.45 17.25
CA PRO A 230 17.20 19.64 16.27
C PRO A 230 18.06 18.39 16.10
N ASP A 231 18.17 17.56 17.12
CA ASP A 231 18.82 16.25 17.08
C ASP A 231 18.17 15.30 16.07
N LEU A 232 16.83 15.25 16.02
CA LEU A 232 16.09 14.44 15.07
C LEU A 232 16.14 15.03 13.66
N VAL A 233 16.10 16.36 13.52
CA VAL A 233 16.26 17.01 12.23
C VAL A 233 17.57 16.56 11.56
N GLN A 234 18.69 16.61 12.28
CA GLN A 234 20.01 16.21 11.76
C GLN A 234 20.08 14.70 11.42
N ARG A 235 19.32 13.85 12.09
CA ARG A 235 19.30 12.39 11.87
C ARG A 235 18.29 11.93 10.84
N THR A 236 17.50 12.87 10.27
CA THR A 236 16.46 12.52 9.30
C THR A 236 17.06 11.88 8.06
N ARG A 237 16.53 10.68 7.72
CA ARG A 237 16.92 9.98 6.49
C ARG A 237 16.36 10.69 5.26
N VAL A 238 17.15 10.68 4.20
CA VAL A 238 16.71 11.16 2.89
C VAL A 238 15.93 10.04 2.21
N PRO A 239 14.73 10.30 1.68
CA PRO A 239 13.99 9.31 0.89
C PRO A 239 14.73 8.91 -0.39
N ASP A 240 14.50 7.69 -0.86
CA ASP A 240 15.14 7.15 -2.05
C ASP A 240 14.52 7.69 -3.35
N VAL A 241 13.20 7.89 -3.37
CA VAL A 241 12.46 8.41 -4.54
C VAL A 241 11.42 9.41 -4.08
N LEU A 242 11.47 10.62 -4.65
CA LEU A 242 10.45 11.65 -4.42
C LEU A 242 9.37 11.55 -5.50
N PHE A 243 8.12 11.62 -5.06
CA PHE A 243 6.93 11.65 -5.92
C PHE A 243 6.35 13.07 -5.99
N GLU A 244 5.44 13.30 -6.93
CA GLU A 244 4.64 14.53 -6.95
C GLU A 244 3.96 14.73 -5.58
N SER A 245 4.02 15.95 -5.04
CA SER A 245 3.30 16.30 -3.82
C SER A 245 1.81 16.01 -3.98
N HIS A 246 1.16 15.56 -2.92
CA HIS A 246 -0.27 15.23 -2.88
C HIS A 246 -0.70 14.08 -3.79
N SER A 247 0.23 13.29 -4.35
CA SER A 247 -0.12 12.16 -5.24
C SER A 247 -0.80 11.00 -4.53
N ALA A 248 -0.68 10.95 -3.21
CA ALA A 248 -1.25 9.94 -2.32
C ALA A 248 -0.85 8.50 -2.72
N PRO A 249 0.44 8.13 -2.62
CA PRO A 249 0.89 6.77 -2.88
C PRO A 249 0.29 5.80 -1.86
N MET A 250 -0.35 4.72 -2.39
CA MET A 250 -1.08 3.75 -1.57
C MET A 250 -0.43 2.37 -1.57
N ALA A 251 -0.29 1.73 -2.72
CA ALA A 251 0.34 0.43 -2.82
C ALA A 251 1.77 0.52 -3.32
N LEU A 252 2.59 -0.39 -2.84
CA LEU A 252 3.93 -0.70 -3.32
C LEU A 252 3.99 -2.19 -3.64
N LEU A 253 4.39 -2.54 -4.86
CA LEU A 253 4.48 -3.92 -5.34
C LEU A 253 5.76 -4.08 -6.17
N PHE A 254 6.56 -5.10 -5.87
CA PHE A 254 7.71 -5.46 -6.71
C PHE A 254 7.27 -6.33 -7.91
N ALA A 255 7.92 -6.11 -9.04
CA ALA A 255 7.55 -6.71 -10.33
C ALA A 255 7.88 -8.20 -10.47
N LYS A 256 8.74 -8.73 -9.61
CA LYS A 256 9.27 -10.10 -9.70
C LYS A 256 8.17 -11.16 -9.80
N GLY A 257 8.24 -11.98 -10.85
CA GLY A 257 7.21 -12.98 -11.14
C GLY A 257 6.02 -12.46 -11.94
N GLY A 258 5.95 -11.14 -12.20
CA GLY A 258 4.92 -10.54 -13.02
C GLY A 258 5.17 -10.70 -14.54
N GLN A 259 4.12 -10.48 -15.32
CA GLN A 259 4.16 -10.49 -16.80
C GLN A 259 4.81 -9.20 -17.33
N PHE A 260 5.96 -8.83 -16.78
CA PHE A 260 6.72 -7.64 -17.16
C PHE A 260 7.97 -8.06 -17.97
N PRO A 261 8.61 -7.12 -18.71
CA PRO A 261 9.91 -7.36 -19.35
C PRO A 261 10.95 -7.89 -18.37
N ALA A 262 11.92 -8.63 -18.88
CA ALA A 262 12.95 -9.26 -18.04
C ALA A 262 13.80 -8.24 -17.27
N ASP A 263 14.04 -7.08 -17.86
CA ASP A 263 14.76 -5.95 -17.28
C ASP A 263 13.94 -5.15 -16.24
N TRP A 264 12.64 -5.45 -16.09
CA TRP A 264 11.77 -4.83 -15.08
C TRP A 264 11.54 -5.71 -13.83
N GLN A 265 12.09 -6.93 -13.80
CA GLN A 265 11.79 -7.88 -12.71
C GLN A 265 12.29 -7.42 -11.33
N ASP A 266 13.24 -6.49 -11.29
CA ASP A 266 13.76 -5.86 -10.06
C ASP A 266 12.93 -4.62 -9.64
N ASP A 267 12.14 -4.06 -10.56
CA ASP A 267 11.44 -2.79 -10.39
C ASP A 267 10.27 -2.87 -9.42
N ALA A 268 9.83 -1.70 -8.97
CA ALA A 268 8.63 -1.55 -8.17
C ALA A 268 7.52 -0.80 -8.93
N PHE A 269 6.27 -1.11 -8.61
CA PHE A 269 5.09 -0.36 -9.02
C PHE A 269 4.46 0.31 -7.81
N VAL A 270 4.03 1.57 -7.98
CA VAL A 270 3.36 2.35 -6.94
C VAL A 270 2.04 2.88 -7.45
N ALA A 271 0.97 2.63 -6.71
CA ALA A 271 -0.35 3.17 -7.02
C ALA A 271 -0.53 4.54 -6.36
N PHE A 272 -0.74 5.58 -7.16
CA PHE A 272 -1.08 6.93 -6.72
C PHE A 272 -2.60 7.10 -6.76
N ARG A 273 -3.22 7.15 -5.58
CA ARG A 273 -4.67 7.34 -5.45
C ARG A 273 -5.13 8.70 -5.97
N GLY A 274 -4.25 9.68 -5.91
CA GLY A 274 -4.45 11.03 -6.41
C GLY A 274 -4.94 12.04 -5.37
N SER A 275 -4.64 13.28 -5.66
CA SER A 275 -4.83 14.42 -4.77
C SER A 275 -6.31 14.72 -4.49
N TRP A 276 -6.54 15.45 -3.39
CA TRP A 276 -7.85 16.01 -3.06
C TRP A 276 -7.79 17.54 -2.88
N ASN A 277 -6.58 18.12 -2.76
CA ASN A 277 -6.34 19.50 -2.35
C ASN A 277 -5.28 20.23 -3.19
N ALA A 278 -4.70 19.61 -4.23
CA ALA A 278 -3.77 20.27 -5.13
C ALA A 278 -4.52 21.18 -6.12
N ALA A 279 -3.99 22.37 -6.41
CA ALA A 279 -4.58 23.30 -7.38
C ALA A 279 -4.58 22.75 -8.82
N VAL A 280 -3.57 21.93 -9.13
CA VAL A 280 -3.54 21.05 -10.30
C VAL A 280 -3.54 19.62 -9.80
N PRO A 281 -4.62 18.84 -10.00
CA PRO A 281 -4.70 17.48 -9.50
C PRO A 281 -3.57 16.58 -9.98
N THR A 282 -2.90 15.88 -9.05
CA THR A 282 -1.77 14.99 -9.27
C THR A 282 -2.13 13.55 -8.89
N GLY A 283 -1.36 12.57 -9.35
CA GLY A 283 -1.61 11.15 -9.09
C GLY A 283 -2.64 10.53 -10.03
N TYR A 284 -3.55 9.69 -9.53
CA TYR A 284 -4.58 8.93 -10.29
C TYR A 284 -3.97 8.02 -11.36
N LYS A 285 -2.89 7.33 -11.00
CA LYS A 285 -2.09 6.51 -11.92
C LYS A 285 -1.32 5.44 -11.16
N ILE A 286 -0.76 4.49 -11.89
CA ILE A 286 0.28 3.61 -11.37
C ILE A 286 1.57 3.99 -12.08
N VAL A 287 2.63 4.10 -11.30
CA VAL A 287 3.97 4.39 -11.80
C VAL A 287 4.88 3.20 -11.60
N ARG A 288 5.88 3.07 -12.48
CA ARG A 288 7.02 2.18 -12.35
C ARG A 288 8.18 2.98 -11.75
N VAL A 289 8.82 2.43 -10.76
CA VAL A 289 10.07 2.90 -10.17
C VAL A 289 11.16 1.92 -10.57
N PRO A 290 12.09 2.30 -11.45
CA PRO A 290 13.18 1.43 -11.85
C PRO A 290 14.18 1.19 -10.72
N PHE A 291 14.67 -0.05 -10.67
CA PHE A 291 15.69 -0.52 -9.74
C PHE A 291 16.91 -1.05 -10.49
N GLU A 292 18.04 -0.96 -9.87
CA GLU A 292 19.28 -1.59 -10.30
C GLU A 292 20.03 -2.12 -9.08
N ASN A 293 20.38 -3.41 -9.11
CA ASN A 293 21.07 -4.09 -8.01
C ASN A 293 20.34 -3.94 -6.66
N GLY A 294 19.00 -4.03 -6.67
CA GLY A 294 18.13 -3.93 -5.49
C GLY A 294 17.99 -2.54 -4.89
N LYS A 295 18.33 -1.49 -5.64
CA LYS A 295 18.19 -0.08 -5.24
C LYS A 295 17.43 0.72 -6.29
N PRO A 296 16.51 1.62 -5.88
CA PRO A 296 15.79 2.45 -6.83
C PRO A 296 16.72 3.50 -7.46
N LEU A 297 16.49 3.81 -8.73
CA LEU A 297 17.28 4.78 -9.48
C LEU A 297 16.91 6.24 -9.20
N GLY A 298 15.98 6.51 -8.29
CA GLY A 298 15.59 7.86 -7.86
C GLY A 298 14.59 8.57 -8.77
N TRP A 299 14.02 7.89 -9.75
CA TRP A 299 13.01 8.42 -10.66
C TRP A 299 11.89 7.41 -10.91
N TYR A 300 10.82 7.85 -11.56
CA TYR A 300 9.67 7.00 -11.90
C TYR A 300 9.02 7.43 -13.22
N GLU A 301 8.26 6.53 -13.83
CA GLU A 301 7.50 6.77 -15.06
C GLU A 301 6.06 6.26 -14.96
N ASN A 302 5.16 6.79 -15.79
CA ASN A 302 3.78 6.33 -15.83
C ASN A 302 3.67 4.94 -16.46
N PHE A 303 2.90 4.06 -15.82
CA PHE A 303 2.61 2.71 -16.34
C PHE A 303 1.11 2.54 -16.63
N VAL A 304 0.21 2.82 -15.66
CA VAL A 304 -1.24 2.76 -15.87
C VAL A 304 -1.83 4.13 -15.59
N THR A 305 -2.63 4.64 -16.53
CA THR A 305 -3.26 5.96 -16.46
C THR A 305 -4.75 5.89 -16.81
N GLY A 306 -5.39 7.02 -17.09
CA GLY A 306 -6.76 7.08 -17.62
C GLY A 306 -7.86 7.03 -16.54
N PHE A 307 -7.56 7.16 -15.27
CA PHE A 307 -8.56 7.19 -14.18
C PHE A 307 -9.29 8.54 -14.05
N ARG A 308 -8.79 9.59 -14.71
CA ARG A 308 -9.41 10.92 -14.73
C ARG A 308 -10.33 11.09 -15.92
N LEU A 309 -11.39 11.89 -15.72
CA LEU A 309 -12.40 12.26 -16.72
C LEU A 309 -12.21 13.67 -17.27
N ASP A 310 -11.42 14.48 -16.60
CA ASP A 310 -11.17 15.87 -16.95
C ASP A 310 -9.76 16.07 -17.51
N GLU A 311 -9.64 17.04 -18.41
CA GLU A 311 -8.35 17.47 -18.91
C GLU A 311 -7.49 18.10 -17.79
N PRO A 312 -6.14 18.01 -17.89
CA PRO A 312 -5.26 18.70 -16.98
C PRO A 312 -5.56 20.20 -16.94
N GLY A 313 -5.69 20.77 -15.75
CA GLY A 313 -5.96 22.18 -15.56
C GLY A 313 -6.13 22.52 -14.09
N ARG A 314 -6.17 23.82 -13.77
CA ARG A 314 -6.37 24.29 -12.40
C ARG A 314 -7.78 23.96 -11.91
N ARG A 315 -7.86 22.99 -11.01
CA ARG A 315 -9.08 22.59 -10.30
C ARG A 315 -8.65 21.97 -8.96
N THR A 316 -9.31 22.30 -7.90
CA THR A 316 -9.05 21.73 -6.58
C THR A 316 -9.49 20.25 -6.47
N THR A 317 -10.41 19.82 -7.35
CA THR A 317 -10.93 18.44 -7.34
C THR A 317 -10.96 17.87 -8.75
N ALA A 318 -10.29 16.76 -8.99
CA ALA A 318 -10.36 16.03 -10.24
C ALA A 318 -11.71 15.31 -10.38
N ARG A 319 -12.26 15.30 -11.59
CA ARG A 319 -13.31 14.35 -11.96
C ARG A 319 -12.66 13.01 -12.27
N VAL A 320 -13.04 11.97 -11.55
CA VAL A 320 -12.46 10.62 -11.69
C VAL A 320 -13.58 9.60 -11.83
N TRP A 321 -13.31 8.50 -12.53
CA TRP A 321 -14.16 7.33 -12.51
C TRP A 321 -13.60 6.23 -11.60
N GLY A 322 -12.30 6.22 -11.34
CA GLY A 322 -11.61 5.28 -10.48
C GLY A 322 -10.42 5.92 -9.78
N ARG A 323 -9.95 5.30 -8.70
CA ARG A 323 -8.71 5.67 -7.99
C ARG A 323 -7.95 4.39 -7.62
N PRO A 324 -6.78 4.12 -8.21
CA PRO A 324 -6.02 2.91 -7.90
C PRO A 324 -5.50 2.97 -6.46
N VAL A 325 -5.60 1.86 -5.75
CA VAL A 325 -5.24 1.77 -4.32
C VAL A 325 -4.42 0.52 -3.99
N GLY A 326 -4.97 -0.68 -4.12
CA GLY A 326 -4.29 -1.94 -3.86
C GLY A 326 -3.77 -2.59 -5.13
N MET A 327 -2.66 -3.31 -5.04
CA MET A 327 -2.09 -4.07 -6.15
C MET A 327 -1.62 -5.44 -5.66
N ALA A 328 -1.72 -6.44 -6.54
CA ALA A 328 -1.12 -7.76 -6.33
C ALA A 328 -0.83 -8.42 -7.68
N LEU A 329 0.10 -9.37 -7.72
CA LEU A 329 0.26 -10.24 -8.87
C LEU A 329 -0.72 -11.42 -8.75
N ALA A 330 -1.48 -11.68 -9.81
CA ALA A 330 -2.25 -12.90 -9.93
C ALA A 330 -1.32 -14.12 -10.11
N LYS A 331 -1.85 -15.32 -9.97
CA LYS A 331 -1.08 -16.57 -10.11
C LYS A 331 -0.33 -16.67 -11.44
N ASP A 332 -0.89 -16.13 -12.49
CA ASP A 332 -0.27 -16.14 -13.85
C ASP A 332 0.71 -14.96 -14.07
N GLY A 333 0.96 -14.16 -13.04
CA GLY A 333 1.82 -12.97 -13.09
C GLY A 333 1.16 -11.73 -13.66
N SER A 334 -0.13 -11.74 -14.01
CA SER A 334 -0.84 -10.51 -14.38
C SER A 334 -1.02 -9.58 -13.17
N LEU A 335 -1.04 -8.26 -13.39
CA LEU A 335 -1.23 -7.28 -12.34
C LEU A 335 -2.72 -7.08 -12.06
N LEU A 336 -3.13 -7.28 -10.81
CA LEU A 336 -4.44 -6.90 -10.30
C LEU A 336 -4.36 -5.54 -9.62
N ILE A 337 -5.36 -4.68 -9.87
CA ILE A 337 -5.46 -3.31 -9.37
C ILE A 337 -6.84 -3.12 -8.75
N ALA A 338 -6.91 -2.92 -7.44
CA ALA A 338 -8.13 -2.49 -6.78
C ALA A 338 -8.32 -0.98 -6.94
N ALA A 339 -9.56 -0.56 -7.22
CA ALA A 339 -9.93 0.85 -7.31
C ALA A 339 -11.12 1.13 -6.39
N ASP A 340 -10.99 2.16 -5.52
CA ASP A 340 -11.91 2.35 -4.40
C ASP A 340 -13.13 3.25 -4.72
N VAL A 341 -13.17 3.87 -5.88
CA VAL A 341 -14.26 4.76 -6.32
C VAL A 341 -15.27 4.03 -7.22
N ASP A 342 -14.77 3.27 -8.18
CA ASP A 342 -15.59 2.46 -9.09
C ASP A 342 -15.86 1.04 -8.55
N HIS A 343 -15.36 0.74 -7.35
CA HIS A 343 -15.64 -0.51 -6.65
C HIS A 343 -15.29 -1.77 -7.45
N SER A 344 -14.15 -1.72 -8.14
CA SER A 344 -13.71 -2.77 -9.06
C SER A 344 -12.29 -3.24 -8.82
N ILE A 345 -11.96 -4.38 -9.42
CA ILE A 345 -10.59 -4.87 -9.60
C ILE A 345 -10.35 -5.02 -11.10
N TRP A 346 -9.30 -4.37 -11.57
CA TRP A 346 -8.83 -4.44 -12.94
C TRP A 346 -7.65 -5.40 -13.06
N ARG A 347 -7.57 -6.13 -14.17
CA ARG A 347 -6.48 -7.05 -14.47
C ARG A 347 -5.72 -6.55 -15.70
N ILE A 348 -4.42 -6.41 -15.54
CA ILE A 348 -3.49 -6.03 -16.61
C ILE A 348 -2.64 -7.25 -16.93
N SER A 349 -2.69 -7.71 -18.16
CA SER A 349 -1.90 -8.86 -18.63
C SER A 349 -1.16 -8.53 -19.93
N ARG A 350 0.00 -9.12 -20.11
CA ARG A 350 0.78 -8.95 -21.33
C ARG A 350 0.05 -9.63 -22.49
N ARG A 351 0.04 -8.98 -23.65
CA ARG A 351 -0.45 -9.62 -24.89
C ARG A 351 0.54 -10.72 -25.26
N GLY A 352 0.02 -11.86 -25.65
CA GLY A 352 0.87 -12.91 -26.24
C GLY A 352 1.57 -12.41 -27.50
N PRO A 353 2.67 -13.04 -27.89
CA PRO A 353 3.38 -12.70 -29.12
C PRO A 353 2.51 -12.86 -30.35
#